data_a97a67d38424a5d955604759a1e2e09d
#
_entry.id   a97a67d38424a5d955604759a1e2e09d
#
_cell.length_a   1.000
_cell.length_b   1.000
_cell.length_c   1.000
_cell.angle_alpha   90.00
_cell.angle_beta   90.00
_cell.angle_gamma   90.00
#
_symmetry.space_group_name_H-M   'P 1'
#
loop_
_entity.id
_entity.type
_entity.pdbx_description
1 polymer ?
#
loop_
_entity_poly.entity_id
_entity_poly.type
_entity_poly.pdbx_seq_one_letter_code
_entity_poly.pdbx_strand_id
1 'polypeptide(L)'
;MAAVAAKGECDFVPEIAAKLPLEIICDMMGIPPSEYQRVFELTNIILGAGDAEYTPDFMALMNASVELSQMAQELGRHRLEHPADDLTTALMMAEVEGEDGSIQRLSAEELGSFFILLVAAGNETTRNAISHGMYALTTHPDQRQALAADFEAAIPGAVEEIVRWATPVIHFRRTATEDCVVGGQEIKAGDKVVMWFSSANRDDAVFDDPYRFDIARTPNEHVGFGAGGPHFCLGANLARREITVMFRELFRSLPDIEITGEPDYLQSSFIHGIKRLPCAFTPR
;
A
#
# COMPACT_ATOMS: atom_id res chain seq x y z
N MET A 1 0.07 -12.00 15.30
CA MET A 1 0.98 -11.74 16.45
C MET A 1 1.27 -12.97 17.27
N ALA A 2 0.30 -13.74 17.80
CA ALA A 2 0.57 -14.89 18.69
C ALA A 2 1.52 -15.94 18.09
N ALA A 3 1.38 -16.26 16.81
CA ALA A 3 2.26 -17.26 16.14
C ALA A 3 3.72 -16.79 15.98
N VAL A 4 3.96 -15.49 15.97
CA VAL A 4 5.29 -14.90 15.84
C VAL A 4 5.92 -14.72 17.21
N ALA A 5 5.14 -14.33 18.23
CA ALA A 5 5.62 -13.96 19.56
C ALA A 5 6.51 -15.03 20.25
N ALA A 6 6.32 -16.30 19.94
CA ALA A 6 7.12 -17.39 20.49
C ALA A 6 8.49 -17.59 19.82
N LYS A 7 8.77 -16.94 18.66
CA LYS A 7 9.98 -17.20 17.85
C LYS A 7 11.22 -16.46 18.35
N GLY A 8 11.07 -15.23 18.85
CA GLY A 8 12.17 -14.36 19.26
C GLY A 8 12.82 -13.56 18.13
N GLU A 9 12.73 -14.03 16.90
CA GLU A 9 13.19 -13.36 15.68
C GLU A 9 12.35 -13.78 14.49
N CYS A 10 12.25 -12.91 13.48
CA CYS A 10 11.57 -13.22 12.21
C CYS A 10 11.92 -12.20 11.13
N ASP A 11 11.42 -12.44 9.92
CA ASP A 11 11.36 -11.40 8.89
C ASP A 11 10.08 -10.57 9.10
N PHE A 12 10.26 -9.28 9.41
CA PHE A 12 9.15 -8.36 9.72
C PHE A 12 8.17 -8.22 8.55
N VAL A 13 8.65 -8.25 7.30
CA VAL A 13 7.82 -7.99 6.13
C VAL A 13 6.79 -9.11 5.91
N PRO A 14 7.17 -10.37 5.61
CA PRO A 14 6.19 -11.41 5.31
C PRO A 14 5.47 -11.95 6.56
N GLU A 15 6.10 -11.87 7.73
CA GLU A 15 5.54 -12.50 8.93
C GLU A 15 4.68 -11.56 9.79
N ILE A 16 4.89 -10.23 9.65
CA ILE A 16 4.16 -9.23 10.43
C ILE A 16 3.47 -8.21 9.51
N ALA A 17 4.24 -7.41 8.77
CA ALA A 17 3.71 -6.24 8.07
C ALA A 17 2.70 -6.57 6.97
N ALA A 18 2.91 -7.69 6.24
CA ALA A 18 2.05 -8.10 5.14
C ALA A 18 0.74 -8.74 5.59
N LYS A 19 0.66 -9.30 6.81
CA LYS A 19 -0.49 -10.12 7.23
C LYS A 19 -1.80 -9.36 7.27
N LEU A 20 -1.83 -8.25 8.01
CA LEU A 20 -3.05 -7.49 8.22
C LEU A 20 -3.60 -6.88 6.92
N PRO A 21 -2.81 -6.16 6.09
CA PRO A 21 -3.33 -5.59 4.84
C PRO A 21 -3.82 -6.66 3.86
N LEU A 22 -3.10 -7.77 3.75
CA LEU A 22 -3.49 -8.89 2.90
C LEU A 22 -4.82 -9.51 3.34
N GLU A 23 -4.95 -9.84 4.61
CA GLU A 23 -6.18 -10.42 5.17
C GLU A 23 -7.37 -9.47 4.97
N ILE A 24 -7.21 -8.19 5.27
CA ILE A 24 -8.29 -7.20 5.15
C ILE A 24 -8.76 -7.06 3.69
N ILE A 25 -7.83 -6.87 2.74
CA ILE A 25 -8.25 -6.71 1.34
C ILE A 25 -8.86 -7.98 0.78
N CYS A 26 -8.35 -9.15 1.13
CA CYS A 26 -8.91 -10.41 0.71
C CYS A 26 -10.32 -10.63 1.30
N ASP A 27 -10.52 -10.37 2.58
CA ASP A 27 -11.83 -10.45 3.23
C ASP A 27 -12.83 -9.49 2.59
N MET A 28 -12.44 -8.24 2.39
CA MET A 28 -13.29 -7.23 1.74
C MET A 28 -13.70 -7.63 0.32
N MET A 29 -12.80 -8.28 -0.42
CA MET A 29 -13.09 -8.77 -1.76
C MET A 29 -13.86 -10.10 -1.78
N GLY A 30 -14.02 -10.76 -0.62
CA GLY A 30 -14.68 -12.06 -0.51
C GLY A 30 -13.83 -13.24 -1.02
N ILE A 31 -12.51 -13.08 -1.03
CA ILE A 31 -11.55 -14.14 -1.39
C ILE A 31 -11.51 -15.15 -0.24
N PRO A 32 -11.55 -16.47 -0.50
CA PRO A 32 -11.46 -17.45 0.57
C PRO A 32 -10.06 -17.50 1.21
N PRO A 33 -9.94 -17.75 2.52
CA PRO A 33 -8.65 -17.77 3.24
C PRO A 33 -7.60 -18.74 2.65
N SER A 34 -8.03 -19.81 1.98
CA SER A 34 -7.14 -20.75 1.29
C SER A 34 -6.36 -20.12 0.14
N GLU A 35 -6.82 -18.99 -0.40
CA GLU A 35 -6.23 -18.31 -1.55
C GLU A 35 -5.34 -17.12 -1.15
N TYR A 36 -5.32 -16.69 0.12
CA TYR A 36 -4.57 -15.51 0.56
C TYR A 36 -3.09 -15.57 0.21
N GLN A 37 -2.46 -16.73 0.46
CA GLN A 37 -1.05 -16.93 0.14
C GLN A 37 -0.79 -16.81 -1.37
N ARG A 38 -1.70 -17.35 -2.19
CA ARG A 38 -1.57 -17.26 -3.65
C ARG A 38 -1.73 -15.81 -4.14
N VAL A 39 -2.69 -15.09 -3.60
CA VAL A 39 -2.88 -13.65 -3.88
C VAL A 39 -1.62 -12.85 -3.51
N PHE A 40 -1.01 -13.13 -2.35
CA PHE A 40 0.24 -12.50 -1.93
C PHE A 40 1.38 -12.74 -2.92
N GLU A 41 1.55 -13.98 -3.37
CA GLU A 41 2.57 -14.34 -4.36
C GLU A 41 2.34 -13.62 -5.70
N LEU A 42 1.12 -13.63 -6.21
CA LEU A 42 0.76 -12.99 -7.47
C LEU A 42 0.94 -11.47 -7.43
N THR A 43 0.55 -10.82 -6.33
CA THR A 43 0.74 -9.37 -6.17
C THR A 43 2.21 -8.99 -6.04
N ASN A 44 3.04 -9.79 -5.38
CA ASN A 44 4.49 -9.59 -5.34
C ASN A 44 5.12 -9.66 -6.75
N ILE A 45 4.68 -10.61 -7.59
CA ILE A 45 5.14 -10.70 -8.98
C ILE A 45 4.72 -9.47 -9.78
N ILE A 46 3.47 -9.03 -9.65
CA ILE A 46 2.93 -7.91 -10.43
C ILE A 46 3.62 -6.60 -10.05
N LEU A 47 3.76 -6.30 -8.77
CA LEU A 47 4.34 -5.05 -8.29
C LEU A 47 5.87 -5.10 -8.19
N GLY A 48 6.44 -6.30 -8.19
CA GLY A 48 7.87 -6.55 -8.26
C GLY A 48 8.47 -6.44 -9.66
N ALA A 49 7.70 -5.97 -10.65
CA ALA A 49 8.20 -5.79 -12.01
C ALA A 49 9.46 -4.89 -12.02
N GLY A 50 10.57 -5.45 -12.49
CA GLY A 50 11.90 -4.82 -12.44
C GLY A 50 12.87 -5.46 -11.44
N ASP A 51 12.38 -6.24 -10.48
CA ASP A 51 13.19 -7.05 -9.57
C ASP A 51 13.18 -8.51 -10.03
N ALA A 52 14.34 -9.02 -10.44
CA ALA A 52 14.46 -10.37 -11.00
C ALA A 52 14.14 -11.47 -9.98
N GLU A 53 14.16 -11.17 -8.69
CA GLU A 53 13.77 -12.13 -7.65
C GLU A 53 12.27 -12.42 -7.66
N TYR A 54 11.44 -11.37 -7.83
CA TYR A 54 9.98 -11.52 -7.87
C TYR A 54 9.44 -11.73 -9.28
N THR A 55 10.02 -11.04 -10.26
CA THR A 55 9.55 -11.04 -11.64
C THR A 55 10.72 -11.37 -12.58
N PRO A 56 11.06 -12.65 -12.72
CA PRO A 56 12.24 -13.08 -13.48
C PRO A 56 12.16 -12.69 -14.96
N ASP A 57 10.95 -12.60 -15.52
CA ASP A 57 10.72 -12.22 -16.90
C ASP A 57 9.30 -11.66 -17.13
N PHE A 58 9.05 -11.16 -18.34
CA PHE A 58 7.75 -10.63 -18.75
C PHE A 58 6.63 -11.67 -18.72
N MET A 59 6.93 -12.94 -18.98
CA MET A 59 5.93 -14.01 -18.97
C MET A 59 5.44 -14.30 -17.55
N ALA A 60 6.31 -14.22 -16.55
CA ALA A 60 5.91 -14.35 -15.15
C ALA A 60 4.90 -13.26 -14.76
N LEU A 61 5.16 -12.00 -15.16
CA LEU A 61 4.23 -10.88 -14.95
C LEU A 61 2.87 -11.11 -15.63
N MET A 62 2.89 -11.53 -16.89
CA MET A 62 1.67 -11.79 -17.65
C MET A 62 0.87 -12.93 -17.04
N ASN A 63 1.53 -14.04 -16.69
CA ASN A 63 0.87 -15.19 -16.09
C ASN A 63 0.23 -14.85 -14.75
N ALA A 64 0.93 -14.10 -13.88
CA ALA A 64 0.39 -13.66 -12.61
C ALA A 64 -0.85 -12.75 -12.79
N SER A 65 -0.80 -11.83 -13.76
CA SER A 65 -1.92 -10.96 -14.06
C SER A 65 -3.13 -11.73 -14.61
N VAL A 66 -2.90 -12.69 -15.49
CA VAL A 66 -3.97 -13.54 -16.05
C VAL A 66 -4.60 -14.40 -14.95
N GLU A 67 -3.78 -15.04 -14.11
CA GLU A 67 -4.28 -15.87 -13.02
C GLU A 67 -5.15 -15.07 -12.04
N LEU A 68 -4.67 -13.89 -11.59
CA LEU A 68 -5.42 -13.05 -10.68
C LEU A 68 -6.73 -12.53 -11.31
N SER A 69 -6.71 -12.21 -12.62
CA SER A 69 -7.91 -11.85 -13.36
C SER A 69 -8.91 -13.01 -13.46
N GLN A 70 -8.44 -14.23 -13.67
CA GLN A 70 -9.29 -15.44 -13.70
C GLN A 70 -9.93 -15.70 -12.34
N MET A 71 -9.17 -15.60 -11.24
CA MET A 71 -9.71 -15.69 -9.88
C MET A 71 -10.85 -14.68 -9.64
N ALA A 72 -10.64 -13.43 -10.10
CA ALA A 72 -11.67 -12.40 -10.00
C ALA A 72 -12.93 -12.73 -10.77
N GLN A 73 -12.78 -13.22 -12.02
CA GLN A 73 -13.90 -13.57 -12.89
C GLN A 73 -14.69 -14.77 -12.35
N GLU A 74 -14.01 -15.75 -11.79
CA GLU A 74 -14.64 -16.91 -11.15
C GLU A 74 -15.43 -16.50 -9.91
N LEU A 75 -14.80 -15.67 -9.05
CA LEU A 75 -15.45 -15.14 -7.87
C LEU A 75 -16.66 -14.25 -8.25
N GLY A 76 -16.51 -13.38 -9.24
CA GLY A 76 -17.59 -12.52 -9.73
C GLY A 76 -18.80 -13.32 -10.25
N ARG A 77 -18.57 -14.36 -11.06
CA ARG A 77 -19.64 -15.26 -11.51
C ARG A 77 -20.32 -15.96 -10.33
N HIS A 78 -19.55 -16.45 -9.38
CA HIS A 78 -20.10 -17.07 -8.18
C HIS A 78 -20.95 -16.09 -7.36
N ARG A 79 -20.55 -14.81 -7.25
CA ARG A 79 -21.28 -13.79 -6.51
C ARG A 79 -22.57 -13.32 -7.19
N LEU A 80 -22.66 -13.42 -8.50
CA LEU A 80 -23.94 -13.19 -9.21
C LEU A 80 -25.00 -14.25 -8.86
N GLU A 81 -24.58 -15.49 -8.64
CA GLU A 81 -25.45 -16.58 -8.26
C GLU A 81 -25.66 -16.68 -6.74
N HIS A 82 -24.64 -16.33 -5.97
CA HIS A 82 -24.58 -16.43 -4.53
C HIS A 82 -24.05 -15.12 -3.91
N PRO A 83 -24.87 -14.07 -3.85
CA PRO A 83 -24.47 -12.78 -3.27
C PRO A 83 -24.02 -12.92 -1.82
N ALA A 84 -22.97 -12.16 -1.45
CA ALA A 84 -22.44 -12.06 -0.10
C ALA A 84 -22.20 -10.59 0.28
N ASP A 85 -21.91 -10.34 1.55
CA ASP A 85 -21.56 -8.99 2.03
C ASP A 85 -20.07 -8.72 1.78
N ASP A 86 -19.72 -8.53 0.49
CA ASP A 86 -18.37 -8.25 0.04
C ASP A 86 -18.33 -7.27 -1.15
N LEU A 87 -17.15 -6.70 -1.41
CA LEU A 87 -16.95 -5.74 -2.50
C LEU A 87 -17.16 -6.37 -3.88
N THR A 88 -16.84 -7.65 -4.08
CA THR A 88 -17.05 -8.32 -5.36
C THR A 88 -18.53 -8.39 -5.69
N THR A 89 -19.38 -8.73 -4.73
CA THR A 89 -20.85 -8.67 -4.90
C THR A 89 -21.31 -7.25 -5.22
N ALA A 90 -20.85 -6.27 -4.45
CA ALA A 90 -21.23 -4.88 -4.64
C ALA A 90 -20.83 -4.37 -6.04
N LEU A 91 -19.62 -4.69 -6.51
CA LEU A 91 -19.13 -4.31 -7.83
C LEU A 91 -19.91 -4.98 -8.97
N MET A 92 -20.18 -6.28 -8.85
CA MET A 92 -20.92 -7.03 -9.87
C MET A 92 -22.38 -6.60 -10.00
N MET A 93 -22.97 -6.07 -8.93
CA MET A 93 -24.35 -5.60 -8.89
C MET A 93 -24.48 -4.09 -9.13
N ALA A 94 -23.36 -3.35 -9.09
CA ALA A 94 -23.38 -1.91 -9.29
C ALA A 94 -23.85 -1.55 -10.70
N GLU A 95 -24.72 -0.55 -10.78
CA GLU A 95 -25.14 0.09 -12.03
C GLU A 95 -24.53 1.47 -12.11
N VAL A 96 -23.87 1.76 -13.22
CA VAL A 96 -23.23 3.05 -13.49
C VAL A 96 -23.92 3.68 -14.68
N GLU A 97 -24.35 4.92 -14.54
CA GLU A 97 -24.89 5.70 -15.64
C GLU A 97 -23.74 6.19 -16.53
N GLY A 98 -23.74 5.76 -17.80
CA GLY A 98 -22.80 6.21 -18.81
C GLY A 98 -23.06 7.65 -19.24
N GLU A 99 -22.11 8.26 -19.94
CA GLU A 99 -22.23 9.64 -20.45
C GLU A 99 -23.41 9.82 -21.41
N ASP A 100 -23.87 8.75 -22.04
CA ASP A 100 -25.02 8.68 -22.94
C ASP A 100 -26.34 8.39 -22.21
N GLY A 101 -26.35 8.31 -20.89
CA GLY A 101 -27.50 7.95 -20.06
C GLY A 101 -27.83 6.45 -20.05
N SER A 102 -27.02 5.60 -20.67
CA SER A 102 -27.17 4.15 -20.58
C SER A 102 -26.77 3.61 -19.21
N ILE A 103 -27.50 2.62 -18.71
CA ILE A 103 -27.09 1.92 -17.49
C ILE A 103 -26.11 0.81 -17.87
N GLN A 104 -24.93 0.85 -17.28
CA GLN A 104 -23.85 -0.11 -17.53
C GLN A 104 -23.51 -0.86 -16.24
N ARG A 105 -22.99 -2.06 -16.39
CA ARG A 105 -22.40 -2.87 -15.32
C ARG A 105 -21.00 -3.26 -15.72
N LEU A 106 -20.15 -3.57 -14.73
CA LEU A 106 -18.81 -4.08 -15.02
C LEU A 106 -18.88 -5.39 -15.81
N SER A 107 -18.14 -5.46 -16.90
CA SER A 107 -17.86 -6.72 -17.59
C SER A 107 -16.91 -7.59 -16.75
N ALA A 108 -16.78 -8.86 -17.12
CA ALA A 108 -15.86 -9.76 -16.43
C ALA A 108 -14.39 -9.31 -16.55
N GLU A 109 -14.01 -8.73 -17.69
CA GLU A 109 -12.67 -8.20 -17.95
C GLU A 109 -12.39 -6.94 -17.14
N GLU A 110 -13.37 -6.05 -17.04
CA GLU A 110 -13.27 -4.84 -16.20
C GLU A 110 -13.19 -5.20 -14.73
N LEU A 111 -14.00 -6.16 -14.25
CA LEU A 111 -13.88 -6.70 -12.90
C LEU A 111 -12.48 -7.26 -12.67
N GLY A 112 -11.94 -8.07 -13.61
CA GLY A 112 -10.60 -8.64 -13.47
C GLY A 112 -9.52 -7.56 -13.31
N SER A 113 -9.58 -6.52 -14.14
CA SER A 113 -8.65 -5.38 -14.07
C SER A 113 -8.78 -4.58 -12.77
N PHE A 114 -10.01 -4.32 -12.34
CA PHE A 114 -10.30 -3.57 -11.12
C PHE A 114 -9.93 -4.36 -9.86
N PHE A 115 -10.14 -5.68 -9.88
CA PHE A 115 -9.75 -6.59 -8.81
C PHE A 115 -8.22 -6.59 -8.60
N ILE A 116 -7.44 -6.73 -9.69
CA ILE A 116 -5.98 -6.64 -9.63
C ILE A 116 -5.55 -5.32 -9.01
N LEU A 117 -6.16 -4.20 -9.45
CA LEU A 117 -5.87 -2.87 -8.90
C LEU A 117 -6.12 -2.82 -7.40
N LEU A 118 -7.30 -3.26 -6.93
CA LEU A 118 -7.66 -3.16 -5.51
C LEU A 118 -6.77 -4.04 -4.63
N VAL A 119 -6.52 -5.28 -5.04
CA VAL A 119 -5.75 -6.24 -4.23
C VAL A 119 -4.27 -5.83 -4.18
N ALA A 120 -3.69 -5.41 -5.32
CA ALA A 120 -2.31 -4.94 -5.36
C ALA A 120 -2.12 -3.63 -4.59
N ALA A 121 -3.00 -2.64 -4.79
CA ALA A 121 -2.89 -1.34 -4.13
C ALA A 121 -3.14 -1.44 -2.61
N GLY A 122 -4.09 -2.26 -2.17
CA GLY A 122 -4.47 -2.39 -0.76
C GLY A 122 -3.44 -3.14 0.10
N ASN A 123 -2.78 -4.14 -0.47
CA ASN A 123 -1.80 -4.95 0.25
C ASN A 123 -0.42 -4.28 0.30
N GLU A 124 0.18 -4.04 -0.87
CA GLU A 124 1.60 -3.72 -1.01
C GLU A 124 1.97 -2.38 -0.39
N THR A 125 1.16 -1.35 -0.61
CA THR A 125 1.49 0.01 -0.17
C THR A 125 1.42 0.15 1.34
N THR A 126 0.42 -0.44 1.99
CA THR A 126 0.27 -0.42 3.45
C THR A 126 1.35 -1.27 4.12
N ARG A 127 1.67 -2.46 3.57
CA ARG A 127 2.79 -3.28 4.02
C ARG A 127 4.10 -2.48 4.02
N ASN A 128 4.38 -1.76 2.94
CA ASN A 128 5.59 -0.96 2.83
C ASN A 128 5.58 0.23 3.79
N ALA A 129 4.45 0.92 3.98
CA ALA A 129 4.33 1.98 4.99
C ALA A 129 4.64 1.46 6.40
N ILE A 130 4.08 0.30 6.78
CA ILE A 130 4.33 -0.35 8.07
C ILE A 130 5.82 -0.74 8.22
N SER A 131 6.42 -1.31 7.17
CA SER A 131 7.81 -1.76 7.19
C SER A 131 8.80 -0.60 7.32
N HIS A 132 8.62 0.47 6.52
CA HIS A 132 9.40 1.69 6.64
C HIS A 132 9.18 2.40 7.97
N GLY A 133 7.93 2.42 8.47
CA GLY A 133 7.59 3.00 9.77
C GLY A 133 8.31 2.29 10.91
N MET A 134 8.36 0.96 10.89
CA MET A 134 9.07 0.20 11.92
C MET A 134 10.58 0.42 11.84
N TYR A 135 11.16 0.46 10.63
CA TYR A 135 12.57 0.78 10.44
C TYR A 135 12.89 2.21 10.91
N ALA A 136 12.05 3.19 10.56
CA ALA A 136 12.20 4.57 11.00
C ALA A 136 12.14 4.69 12.53
N LEU A 137 11.17 4.04 13.18
CA LEU A 137 11.04 4.05 14.65
C LEU A 137 12.21 3.34 15.36
N THR A 138 12.83 2.34 14.73
CA THR A 138 14.06 1.71 15.27
C THR A 138 15.26 2.64 15.15
N THR A 139 15.41 3.33 14.01
CA THR A 139 16.55 4.23 13.75
C THR A 139 16.40 5.62 14.40
N HIS A 140 15.20 5.97 14.89
CA HIS A 140 14.89 7.19 15.62
C HIS A 140 14.28 6.86 17.00
N PRO A 141 15.08 6.43 17.97
CA PRO A 141 14.60 5.92 19.26
C PRO A 141 13.86 6.98 20.09
N ASP A 142 14.17 8.26 19.92
CA ASP A 142 13.45 9.40 20.52
C ASP A 142 12.00 9.48 20.02
N GLN A 143 11.77 9.27 18.72
CA GLN A 143 10.45 9.26 18.11
C GLN A 143 9.64 8.03 18.55
N ARG A 144 10.30 6.87 18.64
CA ARG A 144 9.69 5.65 19.17
C ARG A 144 9.28 5.84 20.64
N GLN A 145 10.15 6.43 21.46
CA GLN A 145 9.84 6.72 22.87
C GLN A 145 8.66 7.69 23.00
N ALA A 146 8.63 8.74 22.18
CA ALA A 146 7.52 9.69 22.15
C ALA A 146 6.20 9.02 21.78
N LEU A 147 6.19 8.15 20.76
CA LEU A 147 5.02 7.37 20.37
C LEU A 147 4.56 6.43 21.48
N ALA A 148 5.48 5.75 22.15
CA ALA A 148 5.16 4.80 23.23
C ALA A 148 4.67 5.50 24.52
N ALA A 149 5.10 6.73 24.78
CA ALA A 149 4.73 7.49 25.98
C ALA A 149 3.25 7.88 26.03
N ASP A 150 2.68 8.25 24.88
CA ASP A 150 1.24 8.51 24.72
C ASP A 150 0.78 8.11 23.32
N PHE A 151 0.57 6.81 23.16
CA PHE A 151 0.27 6.21 21.87
C PHE A 151 -0.98 6.83 21.23
N GLU A 152 -2.07 6.98 21.96
CA GLU A 152 -3.35 7.44 21.41
C GLU A 152 -3.29 8.90 20.94
N ALA A 153 -2.53 9.75 21.63
CA ALA A 153 -2.34 11.14 21.22
C ALA A 153 -1.36 11.28 20.05
N ALA A 154 -0.29 10.45 20.02
CA ALA A 154 0.77 10.57 19.02
C ALA A 154 0.50 9.82 17.71
N ILE A 155 -0.25 8.71 17.74
CA ILE A 155 -0.42 7.84 16.59
C ILE A 155 -1.04 8.53 15.36
N PRO A 156 -1.98 9.48 15.46
CA PRO A 156 -2.49 10.15 14.27
C PRO A 156 -1.40 10.90 13.49
N GLY A 157 -0.53 11.64 14.18
CA GLY A 157 0.61 12.32 13.56
C GLY A 157 1.68 11.34 13.05
N ALA A 158 1.95 10.30 13.82
CA ALA A 158 2.91 9.27 13.44
C ALA A 158 2.51 8.55 12.15
N VAL A 159 1.23 8.27 11.93
CA VAL A 159 0.73 7.65 10.70
C VAL A 159 0.98 8.54 9.48
N GLU A 160 0.68 9.85 9.57
CA GLU A 160 0.93 10.77 8.45
C GLU A 160 2.45 10.89 8.18
N GLU A 161 3.27 10.97 9.22
CA GLU A 161 4.73 11.04 9.05
C GLU A 161 5.31 9.74 8.48
N ILE A 162 4.81 8.58 8.90
CA ILE A 162 5.18 7.29 8.32
C ILE A 162 4.85 7.25 6.83
N VAL A 163 3.67 7.70 6.42
CA VAL A 163 3.26 7.72 5.00
C VAL A 163 4.11 8.72 4.21
N ARG A 164 4.38 9.91 4.75
CA ARG A 164 5.29 10.89 4.14
C ARG A 164 6.70 10.30 3.98
N TRP A 165 7.23 9.70 5.03
CA TRP A 165 8.58 9.13 5.09
C TRP A 165 8.75 7.95 4.17
N ALA A 166 7.83 7.01 4.21
CA ALA A 166 7.83 5.82 3.36
C ALA A 166 7.62 6.16 1.89
N THR A 167 6.67 7.05 1.60
CA THR A 167 6.21 7.32 0.23
C THR A 167 6.13 6.03 -0.60
N PRO A 168 5.20 5.09 -0.27
CA PRO A 168 5.19 3.74 -0.85
C PRO A 168 5.08 3.72 -2.37
N VAL A 169 4.37 4.70 -2.96
CA VAL A 169 4.34 4.94 -4.40
C VAL A 169 5.29 6.09 -4.73
N ILE A 170 6.33 5.79 -5.52
CA ILE A 170 7.39 6.75 -5.83
C ILE A 170 6.88 7.86 -6.76
N HIS A 171 6.10 7.50 -7.79
CA HIS A 171 5.61 8.44 -8.79
C HIS A 171 4.35 7.98 -9.47
N PHE A 172 3.61 8.92 -10.07
CA PHE A 172 2.59 8.66 -11.08
C PHE A 172 2.82 9.50 -12.32
N ARG A 173 2.32 9.01 -13.46
CA ARG A 173 2.36 9.71 -14.74
C ARG A 173 0.94 10.18 -15.13
N ARG A 174 0.88 11.35 -15.75
CA ARG A 174 -0.29 11.85 -16.48
C ARG A 174 0.09 12.14 -17.93
N THR A 175 -0.89 12.14 -18.80
CA THR A 175 -0.74 12.64 -20.18
C THR A 175 -1.57 13.91 -20.29
N ALA A 176 -0.97 14.99 -20.74
CA ALA A 176 -1.68 16.25 -20.95
C ALA A 176 -2.74 16.08 -22.03
N THR A 177 -3.96 16.50 -21.76
CA THR A 177 -5.09 16.45 -22.73
C THR A 177 -5.16 17.70 -23.61
N GLU A 178 -4.55 18.79 -23.15
CA GLU A 178 -4.48 20.09 -23.83
C GLU A 178 -3.16 20.78 -23.51
N ASP A 179 -2.83 21.82 -24.29
CA ASP A 179 -1.68 22.67 -24.02
C ASP A 179 -1.90 23.43 -22.71
N CYS A 180 -0.91 23.39 -21.81
CA CYS A 180 -0.97 24.09 -20.52
C CYS A 180 0.41 24.57 -20.07
N VAL A 181 0.45 25.33 -18.97
CA VAL A 181 1.70 25.80 -18.34
C VAL A 181 1.70 25.35 -16.89
N VAL A 182 2.78 24.65 -16.48
CA VAL A 182 2.98 24.19 -15.11
C VAL A 182 4.33 24.71 -14.61
N GLY A 183 4.33 25.49 -13.53
CA GLY A 183 5.56 26.07 -12.99
C GLY A 183 6.35 26.93 -13.98
N GLY A 184 5.70 27.58 -14.92
CA GLY A 184 6.32 28.37 -15.98
C GLY A 184 6.83 27.56 -17.19
N GLN A 185 6.72 26.22 -17.15
CA GLN A 185 7.08 25.34 -18.25
C GLN A 185 5.88 25.06 -19.15
N GLU A 186 6.03 25.25 -20.46
CA GLU A 186 5.03 24.84 -21.45
C GLU A 186 4.95 23.32 -21.55
N ILE A 187 3.72 22.79 -21.49
CA ILE A 187 3.38 21.37 -21.66
C ILE A 187 2.41 21.31 -22.85
N LYS A 188 2.69 20.45 -23.81
CA LYS A 188 1.84 20.23 -24.99
C LYS A 188 0.85 19.09 -24.79
N ALA A 189 -0.27 19.16 -25.47
CA ALA A 189 -1.19 18.03 -25.55
C ALA A 189 -0.44 16.76 -26.01
N GLY A 190 -0.63 15.66 -25.28
CA GLY A 190 0.09 14.39 -25.49
C GLY A 190 1.41 14.24 -24.70
N ASP A 191 1.94 15.30 -24.10
CA ASP A 191 3.12 15.22 -23.27
C ASP A 191 2.88 14.37 -22.02
N LYS A 192 3.93 13.67 -21.59
CA LYS A 192 3.90 12.83 -20.38
C LYS A 192 4.52 13.59 -19.22
N VAL A 193 3.71 13.83 -18.19
CA VAL A 193 4.10 14.54 -16.97
C VAL A 193 4.23 13.52 -15.84
N VAL A 194 5.41 13.39 -15.24
CA VAL A 194 5.68 12.50 -14.11
C VAL A 194 5.71 13.31 -12.82
N MET A 195 4.89 12.91 -11.86
CA MET A 195 4.81 13.50 -10.53
C MET A 195 5.60 12.63 -9.55
N TRP A 196 6.75 13.11 -9.09
CA TRP A 196 7.61 12.41 -8.14
C TRP A 196 7.15 12.67 -6.71
N PHE A 197 6.38 11.75 -6.13
CA PHE A 197 5.86 11.87 -4.77
C PHE A 197 6.98 11.84 -3.73
N SER A 198 8.02 11.03 -3.96
CA SER A 198 9.19 10.99 -3.10
C SER A 198 9.93 12.32 -3.00
N SER A 199 10.00 13.07 -4.12
CA SER A 199 10.57 14.43 -4.15
C SER A 199 9.64 15.44 -3.47
N ALA A 200 8.34 15.41 -3.80
CA ALA A 200 7.35 16.31 -3.21
C ALA A 200 7.26 16.17 -1.67
N ASN A 201 7.35 14.94 -1.16
CA ASN A 201 7.35 14.65 0.28
C ASN A 201 8.67 15.03 0.99
N ARG A 202 9.66 15.52 0.25
CA ARG A 202 10.98 16.00 0.71
C ARG A 202 11.27 17.44 0.26
N ASP A 203 10.25 18.16 -0.24
CA ASP A 203 10.39 19.54 -0.71
C ASP A 203 10.60 20.48 0.48
N ASP A 204 11.74 21.18 0.52
CA ASP A 204 12.10 22.14 1.57
C ASP A 204 11.30 23.44 1.49
N ALA A 205 10.60 23.70 0.38
CA ALA A 205 9.63 24.78 0.29
C ALA A 205 8.30 24.48 1.01
N VAL A 206 8.04 23.21 1.34
CA VAL A 206 6.81 22.74 1.99
C VAL A 206 7.08 22.22 3.40
N PHE A 207 8.18 21.52 3.60
CA PHE A 207 8.51 20.85 4.85
C PHE A 207 9.77 21.42 5.49
N ASP A 208 9.66 21.94 6.69
CA ASP A 208 10.84 22.28 7.49
C ASP A 208 11.60 20.99 7.82
N ASP A 209 12.93 20.98 7.56
CA ASP A 209 13.79 19.81 7.75
C ASP A 209 13.19 18.51 7.17
N PRO A 210 12.99 18.43 5.84
CA PRO A 210 12.24 17.35 5.19
C PRO A 210 12.87 15.96 5.36
N TYR A 211 14.15 15.89 5.68
CA TYR A 211 14.90 14.64 5.93
C TYR A 211 14.93 14.23 7.41
N ARG A 212 14.24 14.94 8.27
CA ARG A 212 14.00 14.54 9.66
C ARG A 212 12.68 13.75 9.73
N PHE A 213 12.74 12.58 10.36
CA PHE A 213 11.55 11.83 10.75
C PHE A 213 11.01 12.40 12.06
N ASP A 214 9.80 12.95 12.03
CA ASP A 214 9.19 13.65 13.16
C ASP A 214 7.70 13.34 13.26
N ILE A 215 7.32 12.48 14.20
CA ILE A 215 5.92 12.05 14.39
C ILE A 215 4.98 13.18 14.89
N ALA A 216 5.54 14.29 15.32
CA ALA A 216 4.81 15.48 15.75
C ALA A 216 4.76 16.56 14.65
N ARG A 217 5.23 16.27 13.45
CA ARG A 217 5.26 17.22 12.34
C ARG A 217 3.88 17.81 12.07
N THR A 218 3.80 19.16 12.11
CA THR A 218 2.59 19.91 11.80
C THR A 218 2.96 21.28 11.21
N PRO A 219 2.41 21.69 10.04
CA PRO A 219 1.57 20.86 9.18
C PRO A 219 2.35 19.71 8.55
N ASN A 220 1.63 18.64 8.13
CA ASN A 220 2.18 17.52 7.39
C ASN A 220 1.36 17.30 6.10
N GLU A 221 1.52 18.19 5.14
CA GLU A 221 0.76 18.22 3.88
C GLU A 221 1.38 17.29 2.82
N HIS A 222 1.65 16.05 3.20
CA HIS A 222 2.27 15.10 2.31
C HIS A 222 1.32 14.63 1.17
N VAL A 223 1.90 14.24 0.06
CA VAL A 223 1.18 13.71 -1.11
C VAL A 223 1.23 12.18 -1.21
N GLY A 224 1.53 11.47 -0.13
CA GLY A 224 1.62 10.00 -0.12
C GLY A 224 0.32 9.29 -0.49
N PHE A 225 -0.83 9.96 -0.30
CA PHE A 225 -2.16 9.52 -0.77
C PHE A 225 -2.63 10.25 -2.04
N GLY A 226 -1.77 10.99 -2.69
CA GLY A 226 -2.13 11.93 -3.76
C GLY A 226 -2.51 13.30 -3.21
N ALA A 227 -2.79 14.25 -4.10
CA ALA A 227 -3.10 15.64 -3.77
C ALA A 227 -4.43 16.06 -4.42
N GLY A 228 -5.53 15.75 -3.78
CA GLY A 228 -6.86 16.12 -4.26
C GLY A 228 -7.26 15.50 -5.62
N GLY A 229 -8.50 15.77 -6.06
CA GLY A 229 -9.01 15.29 -7.35
C GLY A 229 -9.46 13.82 -7.35
N PRO A 230 -9.89 13.30 -8.52
CA PRO A 230 -10.55 11.99 -8.62
C PRO A 230 -9.60 10.81 -8.37
N HIS A 231 -8.29 11.02 -8.40
CA HIS A 231 -7.28 9.99 -8.12
C HIS A 231 -6.72 10.03 -6.69
N PHE A 232 -7.32 10.82 -5.78
CA PHE A 232 -7.00 10.70 -4.36
C PHE A 232 -7.19 9.26 -3.91
N CYS A 233 -6.28 8.74 -3.08
CA CYS A 233 -6.29 7.35 -2.67
C CYS A 233 -7.64 6.94 -2.07
N LEU A 234 -8.31 5.98 -2.73
CA LEU A 234 -9.60 5.44 -2.28
C LEU A 234 -9.47 4.78 -0.90
N GLY A 235 -8.35 4.09 -0.65
CA GLY A 235 -8.05 3.38 0.59
C GLY A 235 -7.39 4.23 1.68
N ALA A 236 -7.28 5.56 1.53
CA ALA A 236 -6.51 6.40 2.48
C ALA A 236 -6.95 6.25 3.94
N ASN A 237 -8.25 6.17 4.19
CA ASN A 237 -8.79 5.97 5.54
C ASN A 237 -8.53 4.56 6.07
N LEU A 238 -8.63 3.56 5.21
CA LEU A 238 -8.34 2.17 5.55
C LEU A 238 -6.86 2.00 5.89
N ALA A 239 -5.95 2.49 5.06
CA ALA A 239 -4.52 2.42 5.30
C ALA A 239 -4.12 3.09 6.63
N ARG A 240 -4.65 4.28 6.94
CA ARG A 240 -4.45 4.94 8.25
C ARG A 240 -4.91 4.07 9.40
N ARG A 241 -6.05 3.43 9.25
CA ARG A 241 -6.60 2.53 10.27
C ARG A 241 -5.74 1.29 10.44
N GLU A 242 -5.30 0.67 9.36
CA GLU A 242 -4.45 -0.51 9.37
C GLU A 242 -3.09 -0.22 10.02
N ILE A 243 -2.42 0.87 9.63
CA ILE A 243 -1.16 1.30 10.23
C ILE A 243 -1.35 1.55 11.73
N THR A 244 -2.41 2.26 12.12
CA THR A 244 -2.72 2.53 13.54
C THR A 244 -2.89 1.23 14.33
N VAL A 245 -3.71 0.30 13.84
CA VAL A 245 -3.98 -0.96 14.53
C VAL A 245 -2.75 -1.84 14.57
N MET A 246 -1.98 -1.89 13.49
CA MET A 246 -0.74 -2.66 13.43
C MET A 246 0.25 -2.20 14.50
N PHE A 247 0.57 -0.91 14.58
CA PHE A 247 1.53 -0.41 15.58
C PHE A 247 0.99 -0.53 17.01
N ARG A 248 -0.32 -0.36 17.23
CA ARG A 248 -0.93 -0.60 18.55
C ARG A 248 -0.74 -2.03 19.01
N GLU A 249 -1.08 -2.99 18.16
CA GLU A 249 -0.97 -4.41 18.50
C GLU A 249 0.48 -4.87 18.56
N LEU A 250 1.36 -4.31 17.75
CA LEU A 250 2.78 -4.58 17.74
C LEU A 250 3.40 -4.18 19.08
N PHE A 251 3.24 -2.93 19.51
CA PHE A 251 3.81 -2.44 20.76
C PHE A 251 3.17 -3.05 22.00
N ARG A 252 1.90 -3.48 21.92
CA ARG A 252 1.25 -4.22 22.99
C ARG A 252 1.81 -5.64 23.13
N SER A 253 2.03 -6.33 22.01
CA SER A 253 2.41 -7.74 21.98
C SER A 253 3.92 -7.93 22.03
N LEU A 254 4.69 -7.07 21.39
CA LEU A 254 6.14 -7.12 21.22
C LEU A 254 6.76 -5.74 21.50
N PRO A 255 6.70 -5.22 22.74
CA PRO A 255 7.10 -3.85 23.07
C PRO A 255 8.58 -3.56 22.84
N ASP A 256 9.41 -4.60 22.84
CA ASP A 256 10.86 -4.56 22.64
C ASP A 256 11.31 -4.96 21.23
N ILE A 257 10.37 -5.10 20.26
CA ILE A 257 10.73 -5.45 18.89
C ILE A 257 11.67 -4.41 18.29
N GLU A 258 12.76 -4.88 17.70
CA GLU A 258 13.75 -4.05 17.01
C GLU A 258 14.12 -4.64 15.67
N ILE A 259 14.35 -3.77 14.68
CA ILE A 259 14.95 -4.17 13.42
C ILE A 259 16.44 -4.38 13.65
N THR A 260 16.96 -5.55 13.23
CA THR A 260 18.32 -5.98 13.54
C THR A 260 19.29 -5.94 12.36
N GLY A 261 18.80 -5.53 11.18
CA GLY A 261 19.62 -5.44 9.98
C GLY A 261 19.10 -4.38 8.99
N GLU A 262 19.85 -4.18 7.92
CA GLU A 262 19.46 -3.26 6.85
C GLU A 262 18.27 -3.83 6.05
N PRO A 263 17.37 -2.96 5.55
CA PRO A 263 16.30 -3.38 4.66
C PRO A 263 16.84 -3.92 3.34
N ASP A 264 16.29 -5.06 2.88
CA ASP A 264 16.47 -5.53 1.50
C ASP A 264 15.39 -4.88 0.63
N TYR A 265 15.78 -3.86 -0.13
CA TYR A 265 14.85 -3.08 -0.93
C TYR A 265 14.44 -3.77 -2.22
N LEU A 266 13.17 -3.56 -2.61
CA LEU A 266 12.66 -3.93 -3.91
C LEU A 266 13.31 -3.07 -5.01
N GLN A 267 13.81 -3.70 -6.07
CA GLN A 267 14.31 -2.99 -7.25
C GLN A 267 13.14 -2.53 -8.12
N SER A 268 12.58 -1.40 -7.79
CA SER A 268 11.42 -0.84 -8.50
C SER A 268 11.56 0.68 -8.65
N SER A 269 11.19 1.20 -9.82
CA SER A 269 11.04 2.65 -10.02
C SER A 269 9.68 3.17 -9.57
N PHE A 270 8.71 2.27 -9.30
CA PHE A 270 7.32 2.62 -9.01
C PHE A 270 6.99 2.46 -7.52
N ILE A 271 7.41 1.36 -6.90
CA ILE A 271 7.13 1.03 -5.50
C ILE A 271 8.40 1.17 -4.66
N HIS A 272 8.34 1.93 -3.59
CA HIS A 272 9.36 2.01 -2.56
C HIS A 272 9.17 0.87 -1.56
N GLY A 273 9.50 -0.34 -2.02
CA GLY A 273 9.24 -1.59 -1.31
C GLY A 273 10.42 -2.08 -0.48
N ILE A 274 10.11 -2.78 0.61
CA ILE A 274 11.05 -3.59 1.38
C ILE A 274 10.63 -5.06 1.23
N LYS A 275 11.56 -5.89 0.74
CA LYS A 275 11.35 -7.33 0.56
C LYS A 275 11.54 -8.09 1.87
N ARG A 276 12.60 -7.74 2.60
CA ARG A 276 13.00 -8.38 3.87
C ARG A 276 13.48 -7.34 4.87
N LEU A 277 13.16 -7.58 6.13
CA LEU A 277 13.52 -6.70 7.23
C LEU A 277 13.67 -7.54 8.51
N PRO A 278 14.89 -8.02 8.83
CA PRO A 278 15.10 -8.87 9.99
C PRO A 278 14.78 -8.11 11.28
N CYS A 279 14.07 -8.76 12.19
CA CYS A 279 13.73 -8.21 13.50
C CYS A 279 13.90 -9.23 14.61
N ALA A 280 14.11 -8.73 15.83
CA ALA A 280 14.19 -9.54 17.04
C ALA A 280 13.36 -8.92 18.17
N PHE A 281 12.93 -9.75 19.10
CA PHE A 281 12.12 -9.41 20.27
C PHE A 281 12.20 -10.50 21.33
N THR A 282 11.83 -10.20 22.56
CA THR A 282 11.77 -11.23 23.61
C THR A 282 10.58 -12.19 23.35
N PRO A 283 10.82 -13.52 23.25
CA PRO A 283 9.75 -14.50 23.10
C PRO A 283 8.72 -14.45 24.25
N ARG A 284 7.43 -14.62 23.90
CA ARG A 284 6.33 -14.55 24.88
C ARG A 284 5.30 -15.64 24.65
#